data_78ce6fdd0bc044d4b2102994f3737587
#
_entry.id   78ce6fdd0bc044d4b2102994f3737587
#
_cell.length_a   1.000
_cell.length_b   1.000
_cell.length_c   1.000
_cell.angle_alpha   90.00
_cell.angle_beta   90.00
_cell.angle_gamma   90.00
#
_symmetry.space_group_name_H-M   'P 1'
#
loop_
_entity.id
_entity.type
_entity.pdbx_description
1 polymer ?
#
loop_
_entity_poly.entity_id
_entity_poly.type
_entity_poly.pdbx_seq_one_letter_code
_entity_poly.pdbx_strand_id
1 'polypeptide(L)'
;LNTTYLNSLDSTSKSMIGNTKYYLGGKNVTYNDGYVDTPLQFYSYERKTKNTTSNEFYYGTNPNSWVGKLGLMYVSDYGYASDNCETKALNDYNNSNDLRICNNTNWLFNLKKLEATVTQYSNTSTSIHYIADNGIVVSTYQASLAQTVVRPTLYLKSEVRIIDGDGTSTNPYILSSDGKVAFPEITLFEVQENYPSVTVKQGTYPISEYCFLTNDSNMNNCTWTTNLESITKCCAGGNKNYNNKFYLYVKDTKGNISSQIYETYYGSGVLAPCKC
;
A
#
# COMPACT_ATOMS: atom_id res chain seq x y z
N LEU A 1 -4.09 15.79 1.97
CA LEU A 1 -3.50 14.47 1.63
C LEU A 1 -1.98 14.48 1.79
N ASN A 2 -1.26 15.38 1.12
CA ASN A 2 0.21 15.39 1.06
C ASN A 2 0.94 15.83 2.34
N THR A 3 0.23 16.14 3.39
CA THR A 3 0.77 16.39 4.74
C THR A 3 0.32 15.31 5.70
N THR A 4 -0.90 15.39 6.22
CA THR A 4 -1.39 14.50 7.29
C THR A 4 -1.43 13.04 6.86
N TYR A 5 -2.10 12.71 5.74
CA TYR A 5 -2.22 11.31 5.30
C TYR A 5 -0.87 10.74 4.86
N LEU A 6 -0.11 11.48 4.05
CA LEU A 6 1.23 11.01 3.63
C LEU A 6 2.15 10.77 4.84
N ASN A 7 2.04 11.59 5.89
CA ASN A 7 2.85 11.43 7.09
C ASN A 7 2.42 10.27 7.97
N SER A 8 1.20 9.77 7.84
CA SER A 8 0.73 8.57 8.54
C SER A 8 1.28 7.26 7.96
N LEU A 9 1.79 7.28 6.72
CA LEU A 9 2.43 6.12 6.11
C LEU A 9 3.82 5.89 6.72
N ASP A 10 4.25 4.65 6.77
CA ASP A 10 5.62 4.30 7.17
C ASP A 10 6.67 4.79 6.16
N SER A 11 7.93 4.79 6.54
CA SER A 11 9.04 5.31 5.72
C SER A 11 9.25 4.51 4.43
N THR A 12 9.06 3.19 4.50
CA THR A 12 9.23 2.29 3.34
C THR A 12 8.14 2.57 2.31
N SER A 13 6.88 2.60 2.71
CA SER A 13 5.76 2.95 1.83
C SER A 13 5.95 4.33 1.20
N LYS A 14 6.32 5.35 2.00
CA LYS A 14 6.61 6.70 1.49
C LYS A 14 7.73 6.73 0.44
N SER A 15 8.74 5.88 0.61
CA SER A 15 9.87 5.81 -0.32
C SER A 15 9.49 5.27 -1.69
N MET A 16 8.47 4.43 -1.78
CA MET A 16 7.96 3.83 -3.01
C MET A 16 7.09 4.79 -3.84
N ILE A 17 6.56 5.85 -3.23
CA ILE A 17 5.65 6.78 -3.90
C ILE A 17 6.45 7.85 -4.65
N GLY A 18 6.21 7.93 -5.96
CA GLY A 18 6.80 8.93 -6.83
C GLY A 18 6.13 10.30 -6.72
N ASN A 19 6.87 11.36 -7.07
CA ASN A 19 6.25 12.64 -7.39
C ASN A 19 5.67 12.56 -8.79
N THR A 20 4.40 12.87 -8.92
CA THR A 20 3.67 12.74 -10.19
C THR A 20 2.96 14.04 -10.51
N LYS A 21 2.91 14.36 -11.79
CA LYS A 21 2.14 15.48 -12.31
C LYS A 21 0.69 15.03 -12.50
N TYR A 22 -0.21 15.59 -11.69
CA TYR A 22 -1.65 15.45 -11.84
C TYR A 22 -2.15 16.57 -12.75
N TYR A 23 -2.83 16.21 -13.81
CA TYR A 23 -3.50 17.17 -14.68
C TYR A 23 -4.83 17.58 -14.03
N LEU A 24 -5.14 18.86 -14.08
CA LEU A 24 -6.36 19.42 -13.48
C LEU A 24 -7.37 19.77 -14.58
N GLY A 25 -7.39 18.94 -15.61
CA GLY A 25 -8.34 19.03 -16.69
C GLY A 25 -9.75 18.57 -16.31
N GLY A 26 -10.71 18.86 -17.17
CA GLY A 26 -12.09 18.45 -16.97
C GLY A 26 -12.99 18.89 -18.11
N LYS A 27 -14.27 18.73 -17.98
CA LYS A 27 -15.25 19.13 -18.99
C LYS A 27 -15.91 20.45 -18.64
N ASN A 28 -15.88 21.41 -19.55
CA ASN A 28 -16.74 22.58 -19.46
C ASN A 28 -18.14 22.24 -19.92
N VAL A 29 -19.07 22.08 -19.01
CA VAL A 29 -20.51 21.83 -19.31
C VAL A 29 -21.23 23.15 -19.30
N THR A 30 -20.91 24.07 -20.20
CA THR A 30 -21.67 25.31 -20.37
C THR A 30 -22.95 25.11 -21.17
N TYR A 31 -23.19 23.97 -21.71
CA TYR A 31 -24.33 23.74 -22.58
C TYR A 31 -25.08 22.44 -22.26
N ASN A 32 -26.31 22.58 -21.84
CA ASN A 32 -27.50 21.74 -22.01
C ASN A 32 -27.39 20.20 -22.09
N ASP A 33 -26.19 19.67 -22.04
CA ASP A 33 -25.94 18.26 -22.00
C ASP A 33 -25.83 17.86 -20.54
N GLY A 34 -26.97 17.61 -19.91
CA GLY A 34 -27.05 16.96 -18.61
C GLY A 34 -26.39 15.56 -18.64
N TYR A 35 -25.56 15.31 -19.66
CA TYR A 35 -24.91 14.05 -19.94
C TYR A 35 -23.46 14.11 -19.51
N VAL A 36 -23.15 13.27 -18.55
CA VAL A 36 -21.80 12.92 -18.20
C VAL A 36 -21.29 11.93 -19.25
N ASP A 37 -20.22 12.31 -19.92
CA ASP A 37 -19.65 11.53 -21.02
C ASP A 37 -19.10 10.17 -20.61
N THR A 38 -18.57 9.43 -21.57
CA THR A 38 -17.92 8.13 -21.37
C THR A 38 -16.56 8.27 -20.69
N PRO A 39 -16.02 7.19 -20.09
CA PRO A 39 -14.66 7.18 -19.54
C PRO A 39 -13.59 7.66 -20.52
N LEU A 40 -13.68 7.27 -21.79
CA LEU A 40 -12.73 7.68 -22.84
C LEU A 40 -12.76 9.20 -23.09
N GLN A 41 -13.96 9.78 -23.12
CA GLN A 41 -14.11 11.22 -23.31
C GLN A 41 -13.56 11.98 -22.08
N PHE A 42 -13.88 11.54 -20.85
CA PHE A 42 -13.32 12.12 -19.66
C PHE A 42 -11.80 12.05 -19.63
N TYR A 43 -11.22 10.90 -19.97
CA TYR A 43 -9.77 10.75 -20.06
C TYR A 43 -9.15 11.83 -20.98
N SER A 44 -9.77 12.11 -22.10
CA SER A 44 -9.28 13.13 -23.04
C SER A 44 -9.37 14.55 -22.48
N TYR A 45 -10.43 14.87 -21.71
CA TYR A 45 -10.60 16.19 -21.11
C TYR A 45 -9.66 16.41 -19.93
N GLU A 46 -9.49 15.43 -19.09
CA GLU A 46 -8.68 15.49 -17.88
C GLU A 46 -7.21 15.77 -18.14
N ARG A 47 -6.69 15.40 -19.31
CA ARG A 47 -5.28 15.60 -19.70
C ARG A 47 -5.06 16.88 -20.52
N LYS A 48 -6.08 17.64 -20.82
CA LYS A 48 -5.93 18.92 -21.51
C LYS A 48 -5.25 19.95 -20.59
N THR A 49 -4.27 20.64 -21.16
CA THR A 49 -3.48 21.63 -20.43
C THR A 49 -3.73 23.05 -20.95
N LYS A 50 -4.45 23.19 -22.06
CA LYS A 50 -4.80 24.47 -22.67
C LYS A 50 -6.24 24.46 -23.10
N ASN A 51 -6.93 25.56 -22.89
CA ASN A 51 -8.23 25.81 -23.45
C ASN A 51 -8.02 26.32 -24.90
N THR A 52 -8.39 25.50 -25.89
CA THR A 52 -8.24 25.87 -27.31
C THR A 52 -9.54 26.33 -27.94
N THR A 53 -10.67 26.09 -27.29
CA THR A 53 -12.01 26.52 -27.72
C THR A 53 -12.86 26.94 -26.55
N SER A 54 -13.88 27.78 -26.78
CA SER A 54 -14.78 28.30 -25.72
C SER A 54 -15.56 27.21 -24.97
N ASN A 55 -15.61 26.01 -25.49
CA ASN A 55 -16.34 24.88 -24.89
C ASN A 55 -15.40 23.87 -24.22
N GLU A 56 -14.09 24.11 -24.25
CA GLU A 56 -13.14 23.26 -23.60
C GLU A 56 -12.87 23.72 -22.17
N PHE A 57 -12.48 22.85 -21.42
CA PHE A 57 -12.57 22.59 -20.04
C PHE A 57 -11.74 23.46 -19.08
N TYR A 58 -10.69 24.09 -19.44
CA TYR A 58 -9.89 24.90 -18.54
C TYR A 58 -10.18 26.39 -18.74
N TYR A 59 -10.69 27.04 -17.72
CA TYR A 59 -11.03 28.46 -17.78
C TYR A 59 -10.24 29.27 -16.73
N GLY A 60 -9.59 30.34 -17.19
CA GLY A 60 -8.97 31.30 -16.30
C GLY A 60 -7.48 31.08 -16.05
N THR A 61 -7.01 31.64 -14.93
CA THR A 61 -5.59 31.69 -14.54
C THR A 61 -5.18 30.57 -13.57
N ASN A 62 -6.08 29.67 -13.23
CA ASN A 62 -5.78 28.58 -12.33
C ASN A 62 -4.73 27.62 -12.93
N PRO A 63 -3.89 27.02 -12.11
CA PRO A 63 -2.98 25.98 -12.57
C PRO A 63 -3.74 24.83 -13.22
N ASN A 64 -3.29 24.38 -14.38
CA ASN A 64 -3.86 23.24 -15.11
C ASN A 64 -3.17 21.90 -14.76
N SER A 65 -2.26 21.93 -13.85
CA SER A 65 -1.58 20.74 -13.32
C SER A 65 -0.96 21.04 -11.97
N TRP A 66 -0.74 20.00 -11.21
CA TRP A 66 -0.11 20.03 -9.91
C TRP A 66 0.84 18.83 -9.77
N VAL A 67 1.95 19.02 -9.05
CA VAL A 67 2.92 17.95 -8.80
C VAL A 67 2.90 17.58 -7.33
N GLY A 68 2.71 16.31 -7.04
CA GLY A 68 2.71 15.80 -5.68
C GLY A 68 2.78 14.29 -5.62
N LYS A 69 2.82 13.75 -4.40
CA LYS A 69 2.85 12.32 -4.16
C LYS A 69 1.46 11.68 -4.17
N LEU A 70 0.46 12.41 -3.68
CA LEU A 70 -0.91 11.91 -3.54
C LEU A 70 -1.87 12.86 -4.22
N GLY A 71 -2.76 12.34 -5.03
CA GLY A 71 -3.88 13.05 -5.63
C GLY A 71 -5.22 12.43 -5.25
N LEU A 72 -6.25 12.79 -5.98
CA LEU A 72 -7.53 12.11 -6.01
C LEU A 72 -7.64 11.37 -7.35
N MET A 73 -8.52 10.37 -7.42
CA MET A 73 -8.76 9.68 -8.69
C MET A 73 -9.44 10.60 -9.70
N TYR A 74 -9.23 10.30 -10.95
CA TYR A 74 -9.97 10.91 -12.04
C TYR A 74 -11.34 10.23 -12.23
N VAL A 75 -12.27 10.95 -12.83
CA VAL A 75 -13.55 10.35 -13.26
C VAL A 75 -13.33 9.22 -14.25
N SER A 76 -12.36 9.37 -15.16
CA SER A 76 -12.00 8.30 -16.08
C SER A 76 -11.49 7.04 -15.39
N ASP A 77 -10.71 7.17 -14.30
CA ASP A 77 -10.24 6.02 -13.52
C ASP A 77 -11.43 5.21 -12.96
N TYR A 78 -12.43 5.92 -12.42
CA TYR A 78 -13.66 5.29 -11.96
C TYR A 78 -14.42 4.59 -13.09
N GLY A 79 -14.51 5.23 -14.25
CA GLY A 79 -15.18 4.67 -15.41
C GLY A 79 -14.53 3.39 -15.92
N TYR A 80 -13.20 3.36 -16.01
CA TYR A 80 -12.44 2.19 -16.42
C TYR A 80 -12.37 1.07 -15.37
N ALA A 81 -12.83 1.32 -14.16
CA ALA A 81 -12.93 0.30 -13.12
C ALA A 81 -14.11 -0.67 -13.30
N SER A 82 -14.93 -0.48 -14.33
CA SER A 82 -16.06 -1.35 -14.70
C SER A 82 -15.71 -2.15 -15.95
N ASP A 83 -16.03 -3.44 -15.95
CA ASP A 83 -15.81 -4.28 -17.12
C ASP A 83 -16.76 -3.92 -18.24
N ASN A 84 -16.23 -3.74 -19.47
CA ASN A 84 -16.98 -3.48 -20.69
C ASN A 84 -17.91 -2.26 -20.66
N CYS A 85 -17.55 -1.24 -19.87
CA CYS A 85 -18.34 -0.02 -19.71
C CYS A 85 -17.66 1.26 -20.25
N GLU A 86 -16.53 1.15 -20.90
CA GLU A 86 -15.73 2.27 -21.39
C GLU A 86 -16.41 3.15 -22.42
N THR A 87 -17.46 2.63 -23.07
CA THR A 87 -18.30 3.35 -24.04
C THR A 87 -19.63 3.81 -23.48
N LYS A 88 -19.90 3.58 -22.21
CA LYS A 88 -21.14 3.98 -21.55
C LYS A 88 -20.99 5.32 -20.83
N ALA A 89 -22.06 6.10 -20.80
CA ALA A 89 -22.07 7.37 -20.07
C ALA A 89 -22.07 7.12 -18.56
N LEU A 90 -21.22 7.82 -17.84
CA LEU A 90 -20.99 7.60 -16.41
C LEU A 90 -22.17 8.01 -15.52
N ASN A 91 -23.05 8.90 -15.99
CA ASN A 91 -24.30 9.24 -15.28
C ASN A 91 -25.36 8.14 -15.38
N ASP A 92 -25.18 7.18 -16.27
CA ASP A 92 -26.10 6.07 -16.50
C ASP A 92 -25.66 4.77 -15.83
N TYR A 93 -24.54 4.75 -15.12
CA TYR A 93 -23.98 3.54 -14.50
C TYR A 93 -24.92 2.84 -13.50
N ASN A 94 -25.93 3.54 -13.00
CA ASN A 94 -26.99 2.99 -12.16
C ASN A 94 -28.34 2.83 -12.88
N ASN A 95 -28.41 3.04 -14.20
CA ASN A 95 -29.66 2.99 -14.93
C ASN A 95 -30.13 1.53 -15.12
N SER A 96 -31.46 1.33 -15.08
CA SER A 96 -32.09 0.05 -14.75
C SER A 96 -32.04 -1.04 -15.83
N ASN A 97 -31.63 -0.76 -17.07
CA ASN A 97 -31.76 -1.77 -18.11
C ASN A 97 -30.43 -2.53 -18.35
N ASP A 98 -29.45 -1.97 -19.00
CA ASP A 98 -28.20 -2.70 -19.27
C ASP A 98 -27.00 -2.18 -18.46
N LEU A 99 -27.17 -1.04 -17.78
CA LEU A 99 -26.07 -0.30 -17.17
C LEU A 99 -25.89 -0.60 -15.67
N ARG A 100 -26.79 -1.35 -15.05
CA ARG A 100 -26.56 -1.94 -13.73
C ARG A 100 -25.32 -2.81 -13.68
N ILE A 101 -24.94 -3.34 -14.82
CA ILE A 101 -23.71 -4.12 -14.96
C ILE A 101 -22.50 -3.26 -14.62
N CYS A 102 -22.46 -2.00 -15.04
CA CYS A 102 -21.32 -1.13 -14.80
C CYS A 102 -21.05 -0.90 -13.32
N ASN A 103 -22.06 -0.59 -12.51
CA ASN A 103 -21.89 -0.48 -11.07
C ASN A 103 -21.60 -1.82 -10.38
N ASN A 104 -22.15 -2.92 -10.88
CA ASN A 104 -21.96 -4.24 -10.29
C ASN A 104 -20.53 -4.77 -10.52
N THR A 105 -19.92 -4.42 -11.63
CA THR A 105 -18.53 -4.83 -11.96
C THR A 105 -17.49 -3.78 -11.56
N ASN A 106 -17.92 -2.57 -11.16
CA ASN A 106 -17.01 -1.50 -10.79
C ASN A 106 -16.34 -1.76 -9.43
N TRP A 107 -15.09 -2.17 -9.46
CA TRP A 107 -14.34 -2.49 -8.24
C TRP A 107 -14.01 -1.25 -7.38
N LEU A 108 -14.13 -0.03 -7.93
CA LEU A 108 -14.02 1.22 -7.17
C LEU A 108 -15.35 1.63 -6.52
N PHE A 109 -16.49 1.09 -6.94
CA PHE A 109 -17.78 1.38 -6.33
C PHE A 109 -18.02 0.56 -5.05
N ASN A 110 -17.20 0.76 -4.05
CA ASN A 110 -17.26 0.02 -2.78
C ASN A 110 -17.61 0.89 -1.58
N LEU A 111 -17.37 2.20 -1.62
CA LEU A 111 -17.62 3.10 -0.49
C LEU A 111 -19.08 3.45 -0.34
N LYS A 112 -19.86 3.48 -1.42
CA LYS A 112 -21.29 3.88 -1.44
C LYS A 112 -21.53 5.20 -0.68
N LYS A 113 -20.66 6.16 -0.94
CA LYS A 113 -20.68 7.51 -0.38
C LYS A 113 -20.33 8.51 -1.46
N LEU A 114 -20.66 9.77 -1.19
CA LEU A 114 -20.25 10.86 -2.06
C LEU A 114 -18.72 10.97 -2.08
N GLU A 115 -18.10 10.70 -3.23
CA GLU A 115 -16.65 10.64 -3.35
C GLU A 115 -16.12 11.72 -4.30
N ALA A 116 -15.20 12.54 -3.80
CA ALA A 116 -14.58 13.61 -4.57
C ALA A 116 -13.55 13.08 -5.57
N THR A 117 -13.55 13.64 -6.79
CA THR A 117 -12.53 13.39 -7.81
C THR A 117 -11.63 14.61 -8.02
N VAL A 118 -10.52 14.45 -8.75
CA VAL A 118 -9.67 15.57 -9.16
C VAL A 118 -10.19 16.24 -10.44
N THR A 119 -11.16 15.65 -11.11
CA THR A 119 -11.68 16.11 -12.41
C THR A 119 -12.53 17.36 -12.21
N GLN A 120 -12.07 18.46 -12.79
CA GLN A 120 -12.76 19.74 -12.72
C GLN A 120 -14.08 19.72 -13.50
N TYR A 121 -15.10 20.34 -12.92
CA TYR A 121 -16.38 20.60 -13.57
C TYR A 121 -16.50 22.06 -13.89
N SER A 122 -16.86 22.36 -15.16
CA SER A 122 -17.12 23.74 -15.57
C SER A 122 -15.90 24.70 -15.48
N ASN A 123 -16.15 25.90 -15.89
CA ASN A 123 -15.21 27.03 -15.88
C ASN A 123 -15.02 27.69 -14.49
N THR A 124 -15.55 27.09 -13.44
CA THR A 124 -15.38 27.61 -12.08
C THR A 124 -14.33 26.79 -11.33
N SER A 125 -13.45 27.49 -10.63
CA SER A 125 -12.39 26.90 -9.81
C SER A 125 -12.91 26.15 -8.57
N THR A 126 -14.20 26.17 -8.33
CA THR A 126 -14.81 25.62 -7.11
C THR A 126 -15.63 24.36 -7.33
N SER A 127 -15.82 23.93 -8.58
CA SER A 127 -16.67 22.79 -8.90
C SER A 127 -15.86 21.62 -9.47
N ILE A 128 -16.19 20.43 -9.00
CA ILE A 128 -15.58 19.17 -9.42
C ILE A 128 -16.68 18.16 -9.80
N HIS A 129 -16.32 17.17 -10.58
CA HIS A 129 -17.12 15.97 -10.69
C HIS A 129 -16.93 15.10 -9.44
N TYR A 130 -17.97 14.38 -9.06
CA TYR A 130 -17.90 13.44 -7.95
C TYR A 130 -18.72 12.19 -8.26
N ILE A 131 -18.43 11.11 -7.54
CA ILE A 131 -19.18 9.87 -7.61
C ILE A 131 -20.22 9.91 -6.50
N ALA A 132 -21.49 9.74 -6.90
CA ALA A 132 -22.59 9.68 -5.95
C ALA A 132 -22.64 8.34 -5.19
N ASP A 133 -23.38 8.28 -4.12
CA ASP A 133 -23.58 7.09 -3.29
C ASP A 133 -24.27 5.93 -4.02
N ASN A 134 -24.93 6.22 -5.13
CA ASN A 134 -25.54 5.26 -6.03
C ASN A 134 -24.63 4.86 -7.21
N GLY A 135 -23.38 5.37 -7.28
CA GLY A 135 -22.37 4.99 -8.26
C GLY A 135 -22.41 5.73 -9.60
N ILE A 136 -23.27 6.73 -9.76
CA ILE A 136 -23.23 7.60 -10.94
C ILE A 136 -22.24 8.74 -10.75
N VAL A 137 -21.70 9.26 -11.83
CA VAL A 137 -20.90 10.48 -11.81
C VAL A 137 -21.81 11.68 -11.98
N VAL A 138 -21.65 12.66 -11.12
CA VAL A 138 -22.48 13.88 -11.05
C VAL A 138 -21.60 15.12 -11.14
N SER A 139 -22.16 16.19 -11.67
CA SER A 139 -21.42 17.32 -12.20
C SER A 139 -21.64 18.67 -11.50
N THR A 140 -22.16 18.74 -10.27
CA THR A 140 -22.64 20.02 -9.72
C THR A 140 -22.25 20.32 -8.27
N TYR A 141 -21.17 19.78 -7.75
CA TYR A 141 -20.81 20.02 -6.35
C TYR A 141 -19.61 20.92 -6.18
N GLN A 142 -19.69 21.80 -5.18
CA GLN A 142 -18.56 22.61 -4.76
C GLN A 142 -17.53 21.74 -4.05
N ALA A 143 -16.26 21.86 -4.44
CA ALA A 143 -15.15 21.10 -3.87
C ALA A 143 -14.95 21.30 -2.35
N SER A 144 -15.60 22.31 -1.77
CA SER A 144 -15.53 22.66 -0.34
C SER A 144 -16.53 21.95 0.56
N LEU A 145 -17.37 21.05 0.04
CA LEU A 145 -18.39 20.41 0.86
C LEU A 145 -17.81 19.35 1.80
N ALA A 146 -18.07 19.55 3.09
CA ALA A 146 -17.54 18.73 4.17
C ALA A 146 -18.07 17.27 4.22
N GLN A 147 -19.01 16.91 3.35
CA GLN A 147 -19.65 15.59 3.36
C GLN A 147 -19.06 14.59 2.34
N THR A 148 -18.08 15.01 1.57
CA THR A 148 -17.45 14.12 0.59
C THR A 148 -16.34 13.31 1.24
N VAL A 149 -16.27 12.03 0.90
CA VAL A 149 -15.09 11.21 1.18
C VAL A 149 -14.07 11.41 0.08
N VAL A 150 -12.81 11.13 0.40
CA VAL A 150 -11.71 11.19 -0.55
C VAL A 150 -11.03 9.83 -0.63
N ARG A 151 -10.67 9.42 -1.84
CA ARG A 151 -9.83 8.25 -2.09
C ARG A 151 -8.47 8.75 -2.55
N PRO A 152 -7.43 8.65 -1.70
CA PRO A 152 -6.09 9.00 -2.13
C PRO A 152 -5.62 8.08 -3.25
N THR A 153 -5.11 8.67 -4.31
CA THR A 153 -4.42 7.97 -5.40
C THR A 153 -2.95 8.31 -5.40
N LEU A 154 -2.14 7.38 -5.83
CA LEU A 154 -0.70 7.55 -5.91
C LEU A 154 -0.13 6.79 -7.12
N TYR A 155 1.05 7.20 -7.53
CA TYR A 155 1.82 6.48 -8.53
C TYR A 155 3.11 5.98 -7.89
N LEU A 156 3.35 4.69 -8.05
CA LEU A 156 4.58 4.07 -7.60
C LEU A 156 5.75 4.50 -8.50
N LYS A 157 6.93 4.55 -7.94
CA LYS A 157 8.15 4.75 -8.71
C LYS A 157 8.38 3.57 -9.67
N SER A 158 9.09 3.82 -10.75
CA SER A 158 9.28 2.82 -11.83
C SER A 158 10.08 1.59 -11.40
N GLU A 159 10.88 1.70 -10.35
CA GLU A 159 11.64 0.59 -9.77
C GLU A 159 10.82 -0.33 -8.87
N VAL A 160 9.65 0.11 -8.39
CA VAL A 160 8.78 -0.69 -7.52
C VAL A 160 8.21 -1.87 -8.28
N ARG A 161 8.24 -3.04 -7.67
CA ARG A 161 7.72 -4.30 -8.23
C ARG A 161 6.74 -4.96 -7.26
N ILE A 162 5.75 -5.64 -7.81
CA ILE A 162 4.95 -6.60 -7.07
C ILE A 162 5.80 -7.86 -6.95
N ILE A 163 6.02 -8.31 -5.73
CA ILE A 163 6.82 -9.50 -5.42
C ILE A 163 5.98 -10.66 -4.91
N ASP A 164 4.74 -10.41 -4.48
CA ASP A 164 3.77 -11.43 -4.07
C ASP A 164 2.35 -10.85 -4.02
N GLY A 165 1.35 -11.72 -3.82
CA GLY A 165 -0.06 -11.36 -3.71
C GLY A 165 -0.78 -11.32 -5.07
N ASP A 166 -2.10 -11.36 -5.01
CA ASP A 166 -2.99 -11.30 -6.18
C ASP A 166 -3.91 -10.07 -6.18
N GLY A 167 -3.77 -9.21 -5.15
CA GLY A 167 -4.54 -7.98 -5.00
C GLY A 167 -5.91 -8.17 -4.34
N THR A 168 -6.25 -9.37 -3.90
CA THR A 168 -7.47 -9.60 -3.12
C THR A 168 -7.33 -9.10 -1.67
N SER A 169 -8.44 -8.93 -0.96
CA SER A 169 -8.41 -8.52 0.45
C SER A 169 -7.75 -9.54 1.37
N THR A 170 -7.72 -10.81 0.97
CA THR A 170 -7.10 -11.93 1.72
C THR A 170 -5.65 -12.19 1.30
N ASN A 171 -5.26 -11.70 0.13
CA ASN A 171 -3.90 -11.84 -0.40
C ASN A 171 -3.49 -10.56 -1.14
N PRO A 172 -3.31 -9.42 -0.43
CA PRO A 172 -2.98 -8.14 -1.04
C PRO A 172 -1.60 -8.18 -1.70
N TYR A 173 -1.40 -7.33 -2.71
CA TYR A 173 -0.08 -7.18 -3.32
C TYR A 173 0.97 -6.75 -2.30
N ILE A 174 2.11 -7.43 -2.31
CA ILE A 174 3.31 -7.04 -1.58
C ILE A 174 4.26 -6.36 -2.53
N LEU A 175 4.70 -5.15 -2.16
CA LEU A 175 5.54 -4.31 -2.99
C LEU A 175 6.97 -4.28 -2.45
N SER A 176 7.93 -4.23 -3.37
CA SER A 176 9.34 -4.02 -3.06
C SER A 176 9.89 -2.84 -3.87
N SER A 177 10.70 -1.99 -3.26
CA SER A 177 11.30 -0.83 -3.89
C SER A 177 12.39 -1.16 -4.91
N ASP A 178 12.96 -2.35 -4.84
CA ASP A 178 14.05 -2.84 -5.70
C ASP A 178 13.74 -4.20 -6.36
N GLY A 179 12.53 -4.69 -6.18
CA GLY A 179 12.09 -5.99 -6.69
C GLY A 179 12.65 -7.18 -5.93
N LYS A 180 13.30 -6.97 -4.79
CA LYS A 180 13.89 -8.04 -3.98
C LYS A 180 13.05 -8.35 -2.75
N VAL A 181 13.09 -9.61 -2.36
CA VAL A 181 12.53 -10.07 -1.08
C VAL A 181 13.56 -9.76 0.03
N ALA A 182 13.15 -8.96 1.00
CA ALA A 182 13.96 -8.76 2.21
C ALA A 182 13.68 -9.89 3.19
N PHE A 183 14.72 -10.58 3.62
CA PHE A 183 14.66 -11.63 4.64
C PHE A 183 14.52 -11.00 6.03
N PRO A 184 14.07 -11.76 7.05
CA PRO A 184 14.15 -11.30 8.43
C PRO A 184 15.58 -10.84 8.77
N GLU A 185 15.73 -9.81 9.58
CA GLU A 185 17.03 -9.27 9.99
C GLU A 185 17.20 -9.48 11.49
N ILE A 186 18.25 -10.21 11.90
CA ILE A 186 18.61 -10.35 13.30
C ILE A 186 19.48 -9.14 13.66
N THR A 187 18.93 -8.19 14.41
CA THR A 187 19.60 -6.93 14.75
C THR A 187 20.35 -7.00 16.09
N LEU A 188 20.00 -7.95 16.93
CA LEU A 188 20.70 -8.29 18.16
C LEU A 188 20.63 -9.80 18.40
N PHE A 189 21.77 -10.42 18.65
CA PHE A 189 21.84 -11.78 19.16
C PHE A 189 23.07 -11.92 20.04
N GLU A 190 22.85 -12.06 21.32
CA GLU A 190 23.87 -12.24 22.34
C GLU A 190 23.40 -13.28 23.36
N VAL A 191 24.34 -13.94 24.03
CA VAL A 191 24.04 -14.85 25.15
C VAL A 191 24.80 -14.36 26.36
N GLN A 192 24.07 -13.81 27.34
CA GLN A 192 24.62 -13.32 28.61
C GLN A 192 24.08 -14.16 29.74
N GLU A 193 24.95 -14.59 30.64
CA GLU A 193 24.56 -15.40 31.83
C GLU A 193 23.66 -16.60 31.50
N ASN A 194 23.89 -17.24 30.37
CA ASN A 194 23.10 -18.33 29.76
C ASN A 194 21.76 -17.97 29.15
N TYR A 195 21.37 -16.70 29.08
CA TYR A 195 20.11 -16.30 28.46
C TYR A 195 20.37 -15.58 27.16
N PRO A 196 19.70 -16.01 26.06
CA PRO A 196 19.77 -15.29 24.81
C PRO A 196 19.01 -13.95 24.86
N SER A 197 19.66 -12.90 24.39
CA SER A 197 19.03 -11.62 24.07
C SER A 197 18.88 -11.52 22.57
N VAL A 198 17.67 -11.37 22.08
CA VAL A 198 17.34 -11.41 20.66
C VAL A 198 16.45 -10.24 20.27
N THR A 199 16.85 -9.52 19.23
CA THR A 199 15.98 -8.57 18.55
C THR A 199 15.97 -8.88 17.05
N VAL A 200 14.79 -8.95 16.49
CA VAL A 200 14.58 -9.27 15.08
C VAL A 200 13.72 -8.21 14.44
N LYS A 201 14.11 -7.80 13.25
CA LYS A 201 13.31 -6.93 12.38
C LYS A 201 12.69 -7.78 11.28
N GLN A 202 11.41 -7.60 11.05
CA GLN A 202 10.69 -8.25 9.97
C GLN A 202 11.22 -7.79 8.62
N GLY A 203 11.37 -8.74 7.68
CA GLY A 203 11.64 -8.47 6.27
C GLY A 203 10.36 -8.19 5.48
N THR A 204 10.31 -8.69 4.27
CA THR A 204 9.15 -8.56 3.37
C THR A 204 7.92 -9.28 3.93
N TYR A 205 8.13 -10.46 4.49
CA TYR A 205 7.06 -11.31 5.00
C TYR A 205 7.08 -11.37 6.53
N PRO A 206 5.92 -11.63 7.18
CA PRO A 206 5.86 -11.80 8.61
C PRO A 206 6.78 -12.91 9.11
N ILE A 207 7.42 -12.70 10.27
CA ILE A 207 8.17 -13.75 10.95
C ILE A 207 7.20 -14.82 11.42
N SER A 208 7.52 -16.08 11.15
CA SER A 208 6.68 -17.24 11.51
C SER A 208 7.27 -18.05 12.65
N GLU A 209 8.57 -18.31 12.62
CA GLU A 209 9.20 -19.25 13.54
C GLU A 209 10.65 -18.86 13.86
N TYR A 210 11.10 -19.32 15.01
CA TYR A 210 12.46 -19.17 15.53
C TYR A 210 13.03 -20.54 15.88
N CYS A 211 14.34 -20.70 15.74
CA CYS A 211 15.06 -21.85 16.25
C CYS A 211 16.37 -21.43 16.86
N PHE A 212 16.73 -22.06 17.99
CA PHE A 212 17.97 -21.82 18.71
C PHE A 212 18.68 -23.15 18.95
N LEU A 213 19.97 -23.21 18.59
CA LEU A 213 20.79 -24.39 18.79
C LEU A 213 22.07 -24.01 19.53
N THR A 214 22.54 -24.93 20.38
CA THR A 214 23.79 -24.78 21.15
C THR A 214 24.81 -25.82 20.70
N ASN A 215 25.98 -25.34 20.25
CA ASN A 215 27.10 -26.19 19.78
C ASN A 215 26.71 -27.11 18.61
N ASP A 216 25.64 -26.80 17.90
CA ASP A 216 25.13 -27.55 16.77
C ASP A 216 24.71 -26.58 15.64
N SER A 217 25.41 -26.66 14.51
CA SER A 217 25.11 -25.84 13.34
C SER A 217 24.11 -26.48 12.37
N ASN A 218 23.67 -27.69 12.64
CA ASN A 218 22.78 -28.41 11.75
C ASN A 218 21.33 -27.97 11.92
N MET A 219 20.87 -27.13 11.04
CA MET A 219 19.48 -26.59 11.04
C MET A 219 18.41 -27.71 10.97
N ASN A 220 18.74 -28.92 10.50
CA ASN A 220 17.78 -30.03 10.51
C ASN A 220 17.44 -30.50 11.94
N ASN A 221 18.27 -30.17 12.93
CA ASN A 221 18.02 -30.45 14.33
C ASN A 221 17.20 -29.36 15.02
N CYS A 222 16.70 -28.36 14.27
CA CYS A 222 15.87 -27.30 14.80
C CYS A 222 14.54 -27.78 15.33
N THR A 223 14.23 -27.45 16.56
CA THR A 223 12.86 -27.42 17.06
C THR A 223 12.31 -26.02 16.88
N TRP A 224 11.53 -25.82 15.83
CA TRP A 224 10.98 -24.53 15.49
C TRP A 224 9.85 -24.13 16.46
N THR A 225 9.85 -22.87 16.91
CA THR A 225 8.84 -22.31 17.80
C THR A 225 8.31 -20.98 17.24
N THR A 226 7.02 -20.73 17.43
CA THR A 226 6.39 -19.43 17.11
C THR A 226 6.58 -18.39 18.23
N ASN A 227 7.04 -18.84 19.41
CA ASN A 227 7.20 -17.99 20.59
C ASN A 227 8.66 -17.67 20.84
N LEU A 228 9.09 -16.43 20.57
CA LEU A 228 10.45 -15.98 20.86
C LEU A 228 10.81 -16.05 22.35
N GLU A 229 9.84 -15.90 23.25
CA GLU A 229 10.10 -16.01 24.70
C GLU A 229 10.56 -17.40 25.11
N SER A 230 10.14 -18.45 24.40
CA SER A 230 10.62 -19.82 24.67
C SER A 230 12.12 -19.97 24.40
N ILE A 231 12.73 -19.04 23.66
CA ILE A 231 14.17 -18.98 23.43
C ILE A 231 14.81 -18.03 24.46
N THR A 232 14.30 -16.81 24.59
CA THR A 232 14.96 -15.76 25.38
C THR A 232 14.82 -15.96 26.90
N LYS A 233 13.81 -16.71 27.33
CA LYS A 233 13.60 -17.05 28.74
C LYS A 233 14.18 -18.40 29.13
N CYS A 234 14.63 -19.19 28.16
CA CYS A 234 15.28 -20.48 28.42
C CYS A 234 16.78 -20.37 28.37
N CYS A 235 17.45 -21.23 29.14
CA CYS A 235 18.90 -21.27 29.12
C CYS A 235 19.47 -21.71 27.81
N ALA A 236 20.46 -20.98 27.34
CA ALA A 236 21.20 -21.32 26.13
C ALA A 236 21.92 -22.68 26.21
N GLY A 237 22.19 -23.17 27.42
CA GLY A 237 23.03 -24.35 27.62
C GLY A 237 24.48 -24.04 27.34
N GLY A 238 25.27 -25.07 27.11
CA GLY A 238 26.69 -24.97 26.79
C GLY A 238 27.59 -25.72 27.75
N ASN A 239 28.85 -25.85 27.37
CA ASN A 239 29.85 -26.60 28.12
C ASN A 239 30.78 -25.65 28.91
N LYS A 240 31.06 -25.95 30.17
CA LYS A 240 32.04 -25.23 30.96
C LYS A 240 33.45 -25.44 30.42
N ASN A 241 34.28 -24.39 30.54
CA ASN A 241 35.67 -24.38 30.05
C ASN A 241 35.84 -24.59 28.55
N TYR A 242 34.78 -24.26 27.78
CA TYR A 242 34.79 -24.35 26.33
C TYR A 242 34.24 -23.07 25.69
N ASN A 243 34.69 -22.83 24.47
CA ASN A 243 34.04 -21.88 23.59
C ASN A 243 32.72 -22.48 23.10
N ASN A 244 31.62 -21.88 23.50
CA ASN A 244 30.30 -22.30 23.05
C ASN A 244 29.86 -21.47 21.85
N LYS A 245 29.21 -22.14 20.91
CA LYS A 245 28.61 -21.51 19.72
C LYS A 245 27.12 -21.64 19.80
N PHE A 246 26.45 -20.52 19.67
CA PHE A 246 24.99 -20.44 19.66
C PHE A 246 24.55 -20.01 18.29
N TYR A 247 23.53 -20.67 17.79
CA TYR A 247 22.98 -20.43 16.46
C TYR A 247 21.52 -20.04 16.59
N LEU A 248 21.16 -18.86 16.07
CA LEU A 248 19.81 -18.40 15.97
C LEU A 248 19.39 -18.43 14.51
N TYR A 249 18.24 -19.05 14.25
CA TYR A 249 17.58 -19.05 12.95
C TYR A 249 16.21 -18.40 13.08
N VAL A 250 15.86 -17.56 12.13
CA VAL A 250 14.57 -16.87 12.07
C VAL A 250 13.97 -17.12 10.71
N LYS A 251 12.76 -17.64 10.67
CA LYS A 251 12.04 -18.00 9.44
C LYS A 251 10.81 -17.11 9.28
N ASP A 252 10.53 -16.67 8.07
CA ASP A 252 9.29 -15.98 7.71
C ASP A 252 8.21 -16.94 7.21
N THR A 253 7.01 -16.39 6.93
CA THR A 253 5.85 -17.18 6.46
C THR A 253 6.03 -17.81 5.08
N LYS A 254 7.05 -17.40 4.30
CA LYS A 254 7.40 -17.97 3.00
C LYS A 254 8.59 -18.93 3.07
N GLY A 255 9.13 -19.17 4.27
CA GLY A 255 10.25 -20.08 4.47
C GLY A 255 11.63 -19.44 4.26
N ASN A 256 11.73 -18.13 4.06
CA ASN A 256 13.02 -17.47 3.99
C ASN A 256 13.64 -17.44 5.39
N ILE A 257 14.90 -17.82 5.48
CA ILE A 257 15.61 -18.00 6.75
C ILE A 257 16.81 -17.07 6.82
N SER A 258 16.94 -16.38 7.95
CA SER A 258 18.15 -15.68 8.36
C SER A 258 18.74 -16.35 9.58
N SER A 259 20.06 -16.27 9.69
CA SER A 259 20.78 -16.87 10.80
C SER A 259 21.88 -15.94 11.33
N GLN A 260 22.19 -16.09 12.60
CA GLN A 260 23.31 -15.43 13.25
C GLN A 260 23.98 -16.39 14.24
N ILE A 261 25.27 -16.22 14.44
CA ILE A 261 26.08 -17.01 15.36
C ILE A 261 26.61 -16.07 16.45
N TYR A 262 26.54 -16.52 17.68
CA TYR A 262 27.20 -15.88 18.82
C TYR A 262 28.14 -16.87 19.50
N GLU A 263 29.37 -16.45 19.79
CA GLU A 263 30.37 -17.28 20.43
C GLU A 263 30.78 -16.67 21.76
N THR A 264 30.86 -17.49 22.80
CA THR A 264 31.35 -17.04 24.09
C THR A 264 32.03 -18.17 24.84
N TYR A 265 33.02 -17.82 25.69
CA TYR A 265 33.70 -18.77 26.56
C TYR A 265 33.04 -18.81 27.90
N TYR A 266 32.61 -19.97 28.34
CA TYR A 266 32.17 -20.20 29.72
C TYR A 266 33.33 -20.72 30.56
N GLY A 267 33.75 -19.91 31.53
CA GLY A 267 34.78 -20.29 32.50
C GLY A 267 34.27 -21.34 33.54
N SER A 268 35.10 -21.64 34.52
CA SER A 268 34.81 -22.64 35.58
C SER A 268 33.69 -22.26 36.56
N GLY A 269 33.11 -21.06 36.47
CA GLY A 269 32.01 -20.60 37.29
C GLY A 269 30.75 -21.49 37.19
N VAL A 270 29.91 -21.44 38.20
CA VAL A 270 28.63 -22.18 38.21
C VAL A 270 27.72 -21.54 37.18
N LEU A 271 27.42 -22.26 36.12
CA LEU A 271 26.27 -21.88 35.27
C LEU A 271 25.02 -21.98 36.14
N ALA A 272 24.21 -20.93 36.18
CA ALA A 272 22.94 -20.97 36.89
C ALA A 272 22.10 -22.17 36.42
N PRO A 273 21.42 -22.89 37.30
CA PRO A 273 20.60 -24.02 36.88
C PRO A 273 19.53 -23.52 35.90
N CYS A 274 19.52 -24.10 34.73
CA CYS A 274 18.55 -23.78 33.69
C CYS A 274 17.16 -24.25 34.12
N LYS A 275 16.19 -23.34 34.09
CA LYS A 275 14.78 -23.65 34.21
C LYS A 275 14.10 -23.12 32.95
N CYS A 276 13.66 -24.01 32.09
CA CYS A 276 12.71 -23.73 31.04
C CYS A 276 11.34 -24.25 31.44
#